data_2e23ac4e9e877372cd403a66e74d78aa
#
_entry.id   2e23ac4e9e877372cd403a66e74d78aa
#
_cell.length_a   1.000
_cell.length_b   1.000
_cell.length_c   1.000
_cell.angle_alpha   90.00
_cell.angle_beta   90.00
_cell.angle_gamma   90.00
#
_symmetry.space_group_name_H-M   'P 1'
#
loop_
_entity.id
_entity.type
_entity.pdbx_description
1 polymer ?
#
loop_
_entity_poly.entity_id
_entity_poly.type
_entity_poly.pdbx_seq_one_letter_code
_entity_poly.pdbx_strand_id
1 'polypeptide(L)'
;MTKELEVHTTEIPGLLILDLPVHGDNRGWFKENWQREKMLARGLPDFSPIQNNISFNAARGTTRGIHAEPWDKYVSVASGRIFGAWVDLRKGDSFGRTVTVELGPDTAVYVPRGVGNSFQTLEDNTAYTYLVSDHWSADAQGEYSFLNLADETVAIPWPISLEQAELSDKDRNHPLLAEVVPVRPAPYLIVGANGQLGKELVRQLTDCSLPFIAATRNDLDLATPSAWIDKYRWRSLRGIINAAAYTAVDQAETDKGRRAAWAANATGVAALAQMAREANIPLVHISTDYVFDGSLPVGEEYSESENVAPMGVYGQSKAAGEVAAQVAPRHYILRTSWVIGEGKNFVETMRSLAERGINPVVVADQFGRPTFTEDLAGAALHLLENEANYGTYNVSNSGEIISWADLAAAVYEMCGHDRSSVSSTTTEAYSANIETFAPRPVNSALNLKKLRATGFIP
;
A
#
# COMPACT_ATOMS: atom_id res chain seq x y z
N MET A 1 -35.08 11.33 -21.64
CA MET A 1 -34.71 9.94 -21.24
C MET A 1 -33.93 10.04 -19.96
N THR A 2 -34.23 9.23 -18.97
CA THR A 2 -33.43 9.14 -17.73
C THR A 2 -32.06 8.58 -18.09
N LYS A 3 -30.97 9.22 -17.64
CA LYS A 3 -29.62 8.67 -17.82
C LYS A 3 -29.48 7.33 -17.12
N GLU A 4 -28.62 6.46 -17.62
CA GLU A 4 -28.15 5.29 -16.89
C GLU A 4 -26.92 5.66 -16.08
N LEU A 5 -26.60 4.86 -15.04
CA LEU A 5 -25.37 5.03 -14.28
C LEU A 5 -24.17 4.64 -15.16
N GLU A 6 -23.39 5.63 -15.55
CA GLU A 6 -22.17 5.45 -16.34
C GLU A 6 -21.02 6.26 -15.73
N VAL A 7 -19.78 5.79 -15.92
CA VAL A 7 -18.56 6.45 -15.46
C VAL A 7 -17.68 6.76 -16.67
N HIS A 8 -17.31 8.02 -16.79
CA HIS A 8 -16.52 8.54 -17.92
C HIS A 8 -15.16 9.04 -17.42
N THR A 9 -14.11 8.68 -18.13
CA THR A 9 -12.75 9.22 -17.88
C THR A 9 -12.62 10.62 -18.46
N THR A 10 -11.66 11.39 -17.94
CA THR A 10 -11.34 12.73 -18.42
C THR A 10 -9.87 12.82 -18.81
N GLU A 11 -9.45 14.01 -19.26
CA GLU A 11 -8.03 14.30 -19.55
C GLU A 11 -7.16 14.40 -18.29
N ILE A 12 -7.76 14.58 -17.10
CA ILE A 12 -7.05 14.53 -15.82
C ILE A 12 -7.09 13.08 -15.32
N PRO A 13 -5.95 12.39 -15.16
CA PRO A 13 -5.94 11.00 -14.73
C PRO A 13 -6.65 10.80 -13.39
N GLY A 14 -7.64 9.87 -13.36
CA GLY A 14 -8.42 9.53 -12.19
C GLY A 14 -9.56 10.51 -11.85
N LEU A 15 -9.70 11.65 -12.50
CA LEU A 15 -10.89 12.51 -12.44
C LEU A 15 -11.98 11.85 -13.29
N LEU A 16 -13.11 11.49 -12.67
CA LEU A 16 -14.18 10.75 -13.34
C LEU A 16 -15.48 11.53 -13.28
N ILE A 17 -16.23 11.56 -14.40
CA ILE A 17 -17.57 12.14 -14.48
C ILE A 17 -18.56 10.97 -14.44
N LEU A 18 -19.65 11.12 -13.67
CA LEU A 18 -20.68 10.10 -13.52
C LEU A 18 -22.02 10.66 -14.00
N ASP A 19 -22.69 9.93 -14.87
CA ASP A 19 -24.10 10.12 -15.15
C ASP A 19 -24.93 9.40 -14.07
N LEU A 20 -25.89 10.11 -13.47
CA LEU A 20 -26.75 9.59 -12.42
C LEU A 20 -28.20 9.47 -12.92
N PRO A 21 -28.86 8.32 -12.71
CA PRO A 21 -30.29 8.18 -12.95
C PRO A 21 -31.09 9.12 -12.02
N VAL A 22 -31.93 9.97 -12.61
CA VAL A 22 -32.87 10.83 -11.88
C VAL A 22 -34.27 10.44 -12.28
N HIS A 23 -35.11 10.08 -11.31
CA HIS A 23 -36.48 9.65 -11.48
C HIS A 23 -37.42 10.75 -10.99
N GLY A 24 -38.22 11.33 -11.90
CA GLY A 24 -39.16 12.39 -11.60
C GLY A 24 -40.62 11.94 -11.63
N ASP A 25 -41.46 12.53 -10.75
CA ASP A 25 -42.92 12.43 -10.78
C ASP A 25 -43.57 13.79 -10.38
N ASN A 26 -44.88 13.79 -10.15
CA ASN A 26 -45.61 15.02 -9.80
C ASN A 26 -45.24 15.64 -8.45
N ARG A 27 -44.43 15.00 -7.64
CA ARG A 27 -43.93 15.50 -6.34
C ARG A 27 -42.52 16.07 -6.44
N GLY A 28 -41.79 15.82 -7.57
CA GLY A 28 -40.41 16.22 -7.78
C GLY A 28 -39.57 15.10 -8.36
N TRP A 29 -38.36 14.91 -7.86
CA TRP A 29 -37.45 13.89 -8.36
C TRP A 29 -36.71 13.18 -7.21
N PHE A 30 -36.25 11.96 -7.49
CA PHE A 30 -35.43 11.12 -6.64
C PHE A 30 -34.21 10.62 -7.41
N LYS A 31 -33.06 10.52 -6.73
CA LYS A 31 -31.87 9.86 -7.23
C LYS A 31 -31.13 9.09 -6.12
N GLU A 32 -30.47 8.02 -6.49
CA GLU A 32 -29.43 7.43 -5.65
C GLU A 32 -28.16 8.27 -5.83
N ASN A 33 -27.87 9.17 -4.87
CA ASN A 33 -26.71 10.04 -5.00
C ASN A 33 -25.38 9.29 -4.79
N TRP A 34 -25.39 8.23 -3.99
CA TRP A 34 -24.24 7.36 -3.73
C TRP A 34 -24.73 5.94 -3.46
N GLN A 35 -24.22 4.98 -4.24
CA GLN A 35 -24.43 3.57 -4.01
C GLN A 35 -23.14 2.81 -4.36
N ARG A 36 -22.39 2.44 -3.30
CA ARG A 36 -21.04 1.91 -3.40
C ARG A 36 -20.90 0.75 -4.39
N GLU A 37 -21.71 -0.31 -4.24
CA GLU A 37 -21.57 -1.52 -5.05
C GLU A 37 -21.84 -1.27 -6.54
N LYS A 38 -22.89 -0.51 -6.87
CA LYS A 38 -23.23 -0.16 -8.26
C LYS A 38 -22.13 0.68 -8.91
N MET A 39 -21.57 1.65 -8.16
CA MET A 39 -20.55 2.55 -8.67
C MET A 39 -19.20 1.86 -8.85
N LEU A 40 -18.80 0.98 -7.90
CA LEU A 40 -17.61 0.15 -8.05
C LEU A 40 -17.71 -0.77 -9.26
N ALA A 41 -18.89 -1.39 -9.49
CA ALA A 41 -19.14 -2.23 -10.65
C ALA A 41 -19.04 -1.48 -12.00
N ARG A 42 -19.11 -0.14 -11.98
CA ARG A 42 -18.93 0.75 -13.13
C ARG A 42 -17.52 1.37 -13.22
N GLY A 43 -16.60 0.96 -12.34
CA GLY A 43 -15.20 1.40 -12.37
C GLY A 43 -14.88 2.62 -11.51
N LEU A 44 -15.78 3.07 -10.62
CA LEU A 44 -15.43 4.08 -9.65
C LEU A 44 -14.45 3.49 -8.61
N PRO A 45 -13.37 4.20 -8.23
CA PRO A 45 -12.50 3.78 -7.15
C PRO A 45 -13.24 3.64 -5.81
N ASP A 46 -12.86 2.64 -5.01
CA ASP A 46 -13.36 2.50 -3.65
C ASP A 46 -12.64 3.46 -2.71
N PHE A 47 -13.13 4.68 -2.60
CA PHE A 47 -12.52 5.72 -1.76
C PHE A 47 -13.05 5.77 -0.33
N SER A 48 -14.02 4.87 0.01
CA SER A 48 -14.55 4.69 1.37
C SER A 48 -14.93 6.01 2.06
N PRO A 49 -15.95 6.73 1.58
CA PRO A 49 -16.32 8.05 2.12
C PRO A 49 -16.80 7.95 3.58
N ILE A 50 -16.36 8.89 4.41
CA ILE A 50 -16.64 8.93 5.85
C ILE A 50 -17.29 10.22 6.33
N GLN A 51 -17.30 11.28 5.50
CA GLN A 51 -17.94 12.56 5.82
C GLN A 51 -18.71 13.06 4.60
N ASN A 52 -19.89 13.60 4.83
CA ASN A 52 -20.69 14.32 3.84
C ASN A 52 -20.82 15.80 4.23
N ASN A 53 -20.57 16.68 3.26
CA ASN A 53 -20.69 18.11 3.41
C ASN A 53 -21.72 18.67 2.42
N ILE A 54 -22.42 19.72 2.81
CA ILE A 54 -23.33 20.46 1.95
C ILE A 54 -22.96 21.94 1.98
N SER A 55 -22.80 22.55 0.81
CA SER A 55 -22.65 24.00 0.63
C SER A 55 -23.91 24.54 -0.01
N PHE A 56 -24.68 25.33 0.73
CA PHE A 56 -25.81 26.07 0.18
C PHE A 56 -25.35 27.44 -0.31
N ASN A 57 -25.76 27.83 -1.52
CA ASN A 57 -25.37 29.06 -2.19
C ASN A 57 -26.65 29.78 -2.64
N ALA A 58 -26.96 30.91 -1.99
CA ALA A 58 -28.20 31.61 -2.21
C ALA A 58 -28.29 32.28 -3.57
N ALA A 59 -27.19 32.87 -4.04
CA ALA A 59 -27.16 33.65 -5.27
C ALA A 59 -26.49 32.90 -6.42
N ARG A 60 -26.99 33.08 -7.63
CA ARG A 60 -26.31 32.77 -8.90
C ARG A 60 -25.00 33.54 -8.95
N GLY A 61 -23.91 32.91 -9.43
CA GLY A 61 -22.59 33.54 -9.54
C GLY A 61 -21.71 33.35 -8.30
N THR A 62 -22.22 32.73 -7.22
CA THR A 62 -21.35 32.35 -6.10
C THR A 62 -20.29 31.38 -6.59
N THR A 63 -19.00 31.76 -6.45
CA THR A 63 -17.86 31.02 -6.96
C THR A 63 -16.94 30.65 -5.80
N ARG A 64 -16.51 29.38 -5.72
CA ARG A 64 -15.64 28.85 -4.66
C ARG A 64 -14.52 28.03 -5.26
N GLY A 65 -13.32 28.11 -4.68
CA GLY A 65 -12.14 27.32 -5.07
C GLY A 65 -10.92 28.20 -5.39
N ILE A 66 -9.94 27.71 -6.06
CA ILE A 66 -9.68 26.30 -6.40
C ILE A 66 -8.95 25.68 -5.21
N HIS A 67 -9.49 24.60 -4.67
CA HIS A 67 -8.95 23.94 -3.47
C HIS A 67 -8.62 22.49 -3.81
N ALA A 68 -7.35 22.07 -3.69
CA ALA A 68 -6.92 20.69 -3.71
C ALA A 68 -6.66 20.20 -2.30
N GLU A 69 -7.49 19.29 -1.82
CA GLU A 69 -7.38 18.74 -0.48
C GLU A 69 -6.63 17.39 -0.48
N PRO A 70 -6.14 16.96 0.69
CA PRO A 70 -5.35 15.73 0.82
C PRO A 70 -6.22 14.45 0.90
N TRP A 71 -7.38 14.44 0.27
CA TRP A 71 -8.32 13.31 0.20
C TRP A 71 -9.14 13.30 -1.09
N ASP A 72 -9.75 12.16 -1.37
CA ASP A 72 -10.66 12.00 -2.50
C ASP A 72 -12.03 12.56 -2.18
N LYS A 73 -12.71 13.08 -3.21
CA LYS A 73 -14.06 13.61 -3.12
C LYS A 73 -14.98 12.98 -4.15
N TYR A 74 -16.23 12.89 -3.79
CA TYR A 74 -17.34 12.66 -4.72
C TYR A 74 -18.29 13.82 -4.63
N VAL A 75 -18.33 14.66 -5.65
CA VAL A 75 -19.10 15.90 -5.68
C VAL A 75 -20.34 15.73 -6.54
N SER A 76 -21.46 16.34 -6.12
CA SER A 76 -22.73 16.32 -6.83
C SER A 76 -23.58 17.55 -6.48
N VAL A 77 -24.67 17.75 -7.22
CA VAL A 77 -25.62 18.83 -6.96
C VAL A 77 -26.93 18.24 -6.45
N ALA A 78 -27.38 18.72 -5.28
CA ALA A 78 -28.66 18.33 -4.69
C ALA A 78 -29.84 19.16 -5.23
N SER A 79 -29.62 20.44 -5.55
CA SER A 79 -30.57 21.30 -6.26
C SER A 79 -29.82 22.42 -6.99
N GLY A 80 -30.40 22.95 -8.06
CA GLY A 80 -29.80 23.95 -8.92
C GLY A 80 -28.77 23.36 -9.90
N ARG A 81 -27.94 24.24 -10.46
CA ARG A 81 -26.89 23.90 -11.43
C ARG A 81 -25.62 24.66 -11.13
N ILE A 82 -24.48 24.04 -11.45
CA ILE A 82 -23.17 24.66 -11.32
C ILE A 82 -22.36 24.48 -12.63
N PHE A 83 -21.44 25.39 -12.88
CA PHE A 83 -20.28 25.18 -13.72
C PHE A 83 -19.13 24.75 -12.82
N GLY A 84 -18.69 23.51 -12.93
CA GLY A 84 -17.56 22.94 -12.19
C GLY A 84 -16.27 23.05 -12.99
N ALA A 85 -15.16 23.35 -12.32
CA ALA A 85 -13.83 23.37 -12.90
C ALA A 85 -12.83 22.65 -11.99
N TRP A 86 -12.06 21.75 -12.59
CA TRP A 86 -11.02 20.96 -11.91
C TRP A 86 -9.67 21.19 -12.58
N VAL A 87 -8.64 21.37 -11.76
CA VAL A 87 -7.26 21.59 -12.23
C VAL A 87 -6.34 20.57 -11.57
N ASP A 88 -5.55 19.86 -12.34
CA ASP A 88 -4.58 18.92 -11.77
C ASP A 88 -3.41 19.66 -11.14
N LEU A 89 -3.30 19.63 -9.81
CA LEU A 89 -2.19 20.22 -9.07
C LEU A 89 -1.17 19.17 -8.61
N ARG A 90 -1.29 17.93 -9.07
CA ARG A 90 -0.36 16.83 -8.75
C ARG A 90 0.91 16.95 -9.60
N LYS A 91 2.02 16.51 -9.00
CA LYS A 91 3.30 16.40 -9.71
C LYS A 91 3.19 15.38 -10.86
N GLY A 92 3.45 15.79 -12.09
CA GLY A 92 3.42 14.95 -13.28
C GLY A 92 3.09 15.71 -14.55
N ASP A 93 2.90 15.01 -15.68
CA ASP A 93 2.68 15.57 -17.01
C ASP A 93 1.31 16.24 -17.17
N SER A 94 0.40 15.99 -16.26
CA SER A 94 -0.94 16.60 -16.25
C SER A 94 -1.04 17.84 -15.35
N PHE A 95 0.05 18.28 -14.71
CA PHE A 95 0.05 19.48 -13.86
C PHE A 95 -0.46 20.72 -14.62
N GLY A 96 -1.46 21.41 -14.07
CA GLY A 96 -2.13 22.56 -14.68
C GLY A 96 -3.22 22.19 -15.70
N ARG A 97 -3.41 20.92 -16.05
CA ARG A 97 -4.49 20.50 -16.96
C ARG A 97 -5.84 20.76 -16.33
N THR A 98 -6.78 21.30 -17.12
CA THR A 98 -8.08 21.75 -16.66
C THR A 98 -9.20 20.97 -17.32
N VAL A 99 -10.21 20.59 -16.56
CA VAL A 99 -11.47 20.00 -17.04
C VAL A 99 -12.63 20.82 -16.50
N THR A 100 -13.60 21.15 -17.34
CA THR A 100 -14.82 21.89 -16.96
C THR A 100 -16.07 21.14 -17.38
N VAL A 101 -17.09 21.13 -16.53
CA VAL A 101 -18.37 20.47 -16.80
C VAL A 101 -19.50 21.22 -16.09
N GLU A 102 -20.64 21.38 -16.76
CA GLU A 102 -21.86 21.80 -16.08
C GLU A 102 -22.51 20.60 -15.37
N LEU A 103 -22.82 20.76 -14.09
CA LEU A 103 -23.49 19.75 -13.29
C LEU A 103 -24.87 20.23 -12.86
N GLY A 104 -25.84 19.34 -13.07
CA GLY A 104 -27.15 19.34 -12.44
C GLY A 104 -27.31 18.13 -11.51
N PRO A 105 -28.54 17.83 -11.06
CA PRO A 105 -28.81 16.66 -10.23
C PRO A 105 -28.46 15.31 -10.87
N ASP A 106 -28.35 15.26 -12.20
CA ASP A 106 -28.10 14.05 -12.98
C ASP A 106 -26.62 13.80 -13.29
N THR A 107 -25.72 14.55 -12.66
CA THR A 107 -24.27 14.43 -12.89
C THR A 107 -23.49 14.55 -11.57
N ALA A 108 -22.46 13.74 -11.42
CA ALA A 108 -21.51 13.83 -10.31
C ALA A 108 -20.06 13.73 -10.82
N VAL A 109 -19.10 14.08 -9.97
CA VAL A 109 -17.68 13.97 -10.30
C VAL A 109 -16.91 13.38 -9.14
N TYR A 110 -16.11 12.35 -9.43
CA TYR A 110 -15.10 11.86 -8.51
C TYR A 110 -13.80 12.62 -8.72
N VAL A 111 -13.33 13.26 -7.68
CA VAL A 111 -12.15 14.13 -7.68
C VAL A 111 -11.06 13.45 -6.83
N PRO A 112 -9.99 12.94 -7.42
CA PRO A 112 -8.91 12.33 -6.68
C PRO A 112 -8.11 13.37 -5.89
N ARG A 113 -7.47 12.93 -4.80
CA ARG A 113 -6.54 13.72 -3.99
C ARG A 113 -5.58 14.52 -4.88
N GLY A 114 -5.40 15.80 -4.54
CA GLY A 114 -4.46 16.71 -5.22
C GLY A 114 -4.99 17.31 -6.53
N VAL A 115 -6.20 16.97 -6.94
CA VAL A 115 -6.89 17.69 -8.01
C VAL A 115 -7.67 18.84 -7.39
N GLY A 116 -7.41 20.06 -7.86
CA GLY A 116 -8.09 21.27 -7.44
C GLY A 116 -9.55 21.24 -7.88
N ASN A 117 -10.46 21.56 -6.97
CA ASN A 117 -11.89 21.57 -7.16
C ASN A 117 -12.43 23.00 -7.01
N SER A 118 -13.25 23.43 -7.95
CA SER A 118 -13.94 24.71 -7.91
C SER A 118 -15.29 24.64 -8.61
N PHE A 119 -16.16 25.58 -8.29
CA PHE A 119 -17.45 25.71 -8.97
C PHE A 119 -17.97 27.14 -8.94
N GLN A 120 -18.83 27.45 -9.91
CA GLN A 120 -19.64 28.67 -9.98
C GLN A 120 -21.11 28.28 -10.11
N THR A 121 -22.00 28.84 -9.28
CA THR A 121 -23.44 28.58 -9.35
C THR A 121 -24.06 29.24 -10.57
N LEU A 122 -24.89 28.49 -11.30
CA LEU A 122 -25.62 28.98 -12.49
C LEU A 122 -27.07 29.36 -12.18
N GLU A 123 -27.56 28.97 -11.02
CA GLU A 123 -28.91 29.21 -10.52
C GLU A 123 -28.87 29.65 -9.04
N ASP A 124 -29.92 30.41 -8.64
CA ASP A 124 -30.11 30.74 -7.22
C ASP A 124 -30.48 29.50 -6.39
N ASN A 125 -30.22 29.52 -5.10
CA ASN A 125 -30.53 28.46 -4.14
C ASN A 125 -29.92 27.12 -4.53
N THR A 126 -28.72 27.13 -5.05
CA THR A 126 -27.98 25.93 -5.43
C THR A 126 -27.34 25.22 -4.23
N ALA A 127 -27.65 23.94 -4.05
CA ALA A 127 -27.09 23.09 -3.02
C ALA A 127 -26.05 22.11 -3.62
N TYR A 128 -24.78 22.37 -3.34
CA TYR A 128 -23.65 21.55 -3.70
C TYR A 128 -23.30 20.61 -2.54
N THR A 129 -23.21 19.32 -2.82
CA THR A 129 -22.90 18.29 -1.80
C THR A 129 -21.69 17.48 -2.20
N TYR A 130 -20.89 17.04 -1.22
CA TYR A 130 -19.74 16.20 -1.48
C TYR A 130 -19.42 15.25 -0.33
N LEU A 131 -19.07 14.03 -0.70
CA LEU A 131 -18.52 13.00 0.17
C LEU A 131 -17.00 13.08 0.13
N VAL A 132 -16.33 12.81 1.26
CA VAL A 132 -14.86 12.81 1.36
C VAL A 132 -14.35 11.57 2.09
N SER A 133 -13.14 11.14 1.71
CA SER A 133 -12.50 9.95 2.27
C SER A 133 -11.73 10.18 3.57
N ASP A 134 -11.64 11.44 4.04
CA ASP A 134 -11.04 11.76 5.33
C ASP A 134 -11.85 12.84 6.07
N HIS A 135 -11.60 12.99 7.38
CA HIS A 135 -12.19 14.05 8.17
C HIS A 135 -11.43 15.36 8.01
N TRP A 136 -12.18 16.45 7.91
CA TRP A 136 -11.55 17.75 8.04
C TRP A 136 -10.92 17.91 9.44
N SER A 137 -9.69 18.40 9.47
CA SER A 137 -8.99 18.78 10.68
C SER A 137 -8.14 20.03 10.42
N ALA A 138 -7.85 20.78 11.49
CA ALA A 138 -6.98 21.95 11.38
C ALA A 138 -5.56 21.58 10.91
N ASP A 139 -5.08 20.40 11.32
CA ASP A 139 -3.74 19.89 10.93
C ASP A 139 -3.69 19.52 9.45
N ALA A 140 -4.80 19.05 8.89
CA ALA A 140 -4.90 18.75 7.46
C ALA A 140 -4.81 20.00 6.58
N GLN A 141 -5.12 21.19 7.11
CA GLN A 141 -5.13 22.44 6.36
C GLN A 141 -3.73 22.80 5.82
N GLY A 142 -2.65 22.37 6.48
CA GLY A 142 -1.28 22.53 6.03
C GLY A 142 -0.92 21.68 4.79
N GLU A 143 -1.74 20.70 4.43
CA GLU A 143 -1.56 19.83 3.25
C GLU A 143 -2.42 20.27 2.05
N TYR A 144 -3.21 21.35 2.19
CA TYR A 144 -4.02 21.87 1.10
C TYR A 144 -3.14 22.61 0.10
N SER A 145 -3.45 22.44 -1.18
CA SER A 145 -2.94 23.32 -2.25
C SER A 145 -4.09 24.18 -2.76
N PHE A 146 -3.75 25.41 -3.10
CA PHE A 146 -4.70 26.39 -3.60
C PHE A 146 -4.23 26.94 -4.92
N LEU A 147 -5.18 27.35 -5.78
CA LEU A 147 -4.89 28.00 -7.06
C LEU A 147 -5.86 29.15 -7.27
N ASN A 148 -5.38 30.25 -7.84
CA ASN A 148 -6.18 31.42 -8.15
C ASN A 148 -7.22 31.11 -9.24
N LEU A 149 -8.48 31.51 -9.01
CA LEU A 149 -9.59 31.33 -9.96
C LEU A 149 -9.40 32.11 -11.27
N ALA A 150 -8.61 33.20 -11.23
CA ALA A 150 -8.34 34.08 -12.35
C ALA A 150 -7.01 33.78 -13.07
N ASP A 151 -6.35 32.66 -12.75
CA ASP A 151 -5.07 32.31 -13.37
C ASP A 151 -5.23 32.12 -14.89
N GLU A 152 -4.52 32.93 -15.65
CA GLU A 152 -4.59 32.92 -17.13
C GLU A 152 -3.95 31.64 -17.73
N THR A 153 -3.08 30.95 -17.00
CA THR A 153 -2.42 29.73 -17.48
C THR A 153 -3.41 28.58 -17.59
N VAL A 154 -4.34 28.46 -16.62
CA VAL A 154 -5.39 27.44 -16.63
C VAL A 154 -6.64 27.90 -17.37
N ALA A 155 -6.79 29.21 -17.61
CA ALA A 155 -7.77 29.86 -18.48
C ALA A 155 -9.21 29.30 -18.37
N ILE A 156 -9.73 29.17 -17.14
CA ILE A 156 -11.07 28.62 -16.89
C ILE A 156 -12.13 29.59 -17.51
N PRO A 157 -13.01 29.11 -18.42
CA PRO A 157 -14.00 29.94 -19.09
C PRO A 157 -15.25 30.15 -18.20
N TRP A 158 -15.11 30.90 -17.10
CA TRP A 158 -16.21 31.15 -16.16
C TRP A 158 -17.43 31.76 -16.87
N PRO A 159 -18.64 31.17 -16.77
CA PRO A 159 -19.86 31.68 -17.40
C PRO A 159 -20.27 33.08 -16.92
N ILE A 160 -19.96 33.40 -15.66
CA ILE A 160 -20.13 34.73 -15.08
C ILE A 160 -18.73 35.26 -14.76
N SER A 161 -18.38 36.44 -15.23
CA SER A 161 -17.06 37.01 -15.02
C SER A 161 -16.75 37.08 -13.50
N LEU A 162 -15.49 36.80 -13.10
CA LEU A 162 -15.09 36.83 -11.70
C LEU A 162 -15.23 38.21 -11.05
N GLU A 163 -15.31 39.27 -11.84
CA GLU A 163 -15.60 40.64 -11.39
C GLU A 163 -17.06 40.79 -10.93
N GLN A 164 -17.98 40.03 -11.53
CA GLN A 164 -19.41 40.03 -11.21
C GLN A 164 -19.79 38.88 -10.24
N ALA A 165 -18.90 37.94 -10.05
CA ALA A 165 -19.12 36.77 -9.19
C ALA A 165 -18.94 37.10 -7.71
N GLU A 166 -19.67 36.36 -6.85
CA GLU A 166 -19.50 36.45 -5.41
C GLU A 166 -18.37 35.50 -4.96
N LEU A 167 -17.26 36.06 -4.51
CA LEU A 167 -16.08 35.35 -4.04
C LEU A 167 -15.69 35.74 -2.64
N SER A 168 -15.08 34.82 -1.88
CA SER A 168 -14.42 35.16 -0.64
C SER A 168 -13.07 35.87 -0.88
N ASP A 169 -12.64 36.69 0.09
CA ASP A 169 -11.32 37.34 0.01
C ASP A 169 -10.17 36.33 -0.07
N LYS A 170 -10.33 35.14 0.53
CA LYS A 170 -9.34 34.06 0.45
C LYS A 170 -9.23 33.53 -0.98
N ASP A 171 -10.35 33.22 -1.64
CA ASP A 171 -10.37 32.65 -2.98
C ASP A 171 -9.84 33.63 -4.04
N ARG A 172 -9.97 34.95 -3.79
CA ARG A 172 -9.39 36.01 -4.65
C ARG A 172 -7.87 36.06 -4.59
N ASN A 173 -7.27 35.67 -3.46
CA ASN A 173 -5.85 35.86 -3.17
C ASN A 173 -5.05 34.55 -3.14
N HIS A 174 -5.57 33.48 -3.71
CA HIS A 174 -4.82 32.23 -3.88
C HIS A 174 -3.62 32.43 -4.83
N PRO A 175 -2.56 31.61 -4.71
CA PRO A 175 -1.37 31.70 -5.56
C PRO A 175 -1.69 31.39 -7.03
N LEU A 176 -0.90 31.94 -7.94
CA LEU A 176 -0.94 31.56 -9.36
C LEU A 176 -0.28 30.20 -9.58
N LEU A 177 -0.61 29.50 -10.67
CA LEU A 177 -0.10 28.16 -10.99
C LEU A 177 1.44 28.07 -10.94
N ALA A 178 2.12 29.12 -11.38
CA ALA A 178 3.57 29.21 -11.35
C ALA A 178 4.17 29.22 -9.92
N GLU A 179 3.36 29.55 -8.92
CA GLU A 179 3.75 29.60 -7.50
C GLU A 179 3.30 28.35 -6.73
N VAL A 180 2.43 27.52 -7.32
CA VAL A 180 1.91 26.31 -6.68
C VAL A 180 2.98 25.23 -6.63
N VAL A 181 3.26 24.74 -5.43
CA VAL A 181 4.11 23.55 -5.27
C VAL A 181 3.26 22.31 -5.63
N PRO A 182 3.66 21.54 -6.66
CA PRO A 182 2.89 20.37 -7.08
C PRO A 182 2.69 19.35 -5.95
N VAL A 183 1.45 18.89 -5.80
CA VAL A 183 1.09 17.87 -4.80
C VAL A 183 1.81 16.55 -5.12
N ARG A 184 2.54 16.04 -4.14
CA ARG A 184 3.23 14.74 -4.26
C ARG A 184 2.26 13.58 -3.96
N PRO A 185 2.49 12.40 -4.53
CA PRO A 185 1.77 11.20 -4.13
C PRO A 185 1.83 10.99 -2.61
N ALA A 186 0.83 10.32 -2.05
CA ALA A 186 0.85 9.91 -0.65
C ALA A 186 2.05 8.97 -0.38
N PRO A 187 2.69 9.04 0.82
CA PRO A 187 3.83 8.20 1.13
C PRO A 187 3.41 6.77 1.50
N TYR A 188 4.28 5.78 1.21
CA TYR A 188 4.24 4.47 1.84
C TYR A 188 4.82 4.53 3.25
N LEU A 189 4.24 3.77 4.21
CA LEU A 189 4.86 3.54 5.51
C LEU A 189 5.63 2.22 5.46
N ILE A 190 6.95 2.28 5.60
CA ILE A 190 7.82 1.11 5.73
C ILE A 190 8.02 0.83 7.21
N VAL A 191 7.51 -0.28 7.71
CA VAL A 191 7.72 -0.73 9.10
C VAL A 191 8.93 -1.65 9.13
N GLY A 192 9.93 -1.34 9.98
CA GLY A 192 11.20 -2.08 10.04
C GLY A 192 12.23 -1.62 9.00
N ALA A 193 12.26 -0.33 8.70
CA ALA A 193 13.09 0.29 7.65
C ALA A 193 14.61 0.06 7.77
N ASN A 194 15.13 -0.28 8.96
CA ASN A 194 16.54 -0.58 9.18
C ASN A 194 16.91 -2.07 9.09
N GLY A 195 15.92 -2.97 8.83
CA GLY A 195 16.16 -4.38 8.51
C GLY A 195 16.67 -4.59 7.08
N GLN A 196 17.07 -5.82 6.74
CA GLN A 196 17.59 -6.15 5.39
C GLN A 196 16.60 -5.73 4.29
N LEU A 197 15.35 -6.20 4.36
CA LEU A 197 14.31 -5.84 3.39
C LEU A 197 13.92 -4.36 3.50
N GLY A 198 13.84 -3.82 4.73
CA GLY A 198 13.48 -2.42 4.95
C GLY A 198 14.43 -1.44 4.27
N LYS A 199 15.74 -1.69 4.35
CA LYS A 199 16.76 -0.89 3.66
C LYS A 199 16.61 -0.96 2.14
N GLU A 200 16.34 -2.13 1.62
CA GLU A 200 16.15 -2.33 0.18
C GLU A 200 14.88 -1.62 -0.33
N LEU A 201 13.76 -1.69 0.42
CA LEU A 201 12.55 -0.92 0.12
C LEU A 201 12.81 0.59 0.11
N VAL A 202 13.58 1.09 1.09
CA VAL A 202 14.00 2.51 1.14
C VAL A 202 14.80 2.87 -0.10
N ARG A 203 15.76 2.01 -0.52
CA ARG A 203 16.57 2.21 -1.73
C ARG A 203 15.68 2.28 -2.98
N GLN A 204 14.84 1.27 -3.21
CA GLN A 204 14.01 1.21 -4.42
C GLN A 204 12.99 2.35 -4.49
N LEU A 205 12.31 2.69 -3.39
CA LEU A 205 11.39 3.82 -3.35
C LEU A 205 12.09 5.16 -3.60
N THR A 206 13.34 5.31 -3.12
CA THR A 206 14.19 6.49 -3.41
C THR A 206 14.52 6.57 -4.89
N ASP A 207 14.95 5.46 -5.50
CA ASP A 207 15.31 5.38 -6.91
C ASP A 207 14.10 5.69 -7.83
N CYS A 208 12.92 5.22 -7.45
CA CYS A 208 11.65 5.52 -8.14
C CYS A 208 11.08 6.91 -7.80
N SER A 209 11.71 7.68 -6.92
CA SER A 209 11.21 8.98 -6.43
C SER A 209 9.80 8.91 -5.82
N LEU A 210 9.41 7.77 -5.27
CA LEU A 210 8.16 7.58 -4.55
C LEU A 210 8.30 7.98 -3.08
N PRO A 211 7.38 8.77 -2.52
CA PRO A 211 7.45 9.20 -1.13
C PRO A 211 7.25 8.02 -0.17
N PHE A 212 7.99 8.02 0.93
CA PHE A 212 7.84 7.03 2.00
C PHE A 212 8.17 7.63 3.38
N ILE A 213 7.67 6.97 4.42
CA ILE A 213 8.03 7.17 5.81
C ILE A 213 8.76 5.91 6.27
N ALA A 214 10.05 6.05 6.61
CA ALA A 214 10.89 4.95 7.07
C ALA A 214 10.78 4.81 8.60
N ALA A 215 9.93 3.91 9.09
CA ALA A 215 9.74 3.66 10.52
C ALA A 215 10.67 2.53 11.00
N THR A 216 11.54 2.85 11.95
CA THR A 216 12.37 1.88 12.67
C THR A 216 11.61 1.34 13.89
N ARG A 217 12.21 0.39 14.61
CA ARG A 217 11.62 -0.11 15.87
C ARG A 217 11.40 1.00 16.91
N ASN A 218 12.22 2.04 16.92
CA ASN A 218 12.07 3.17 17.86
C ASN A 218 10.84 4.03 17.51
N ASP A 219 10.47 4.08 16.24
CA ASP A 219 9.32 4.85 15.76
C ASP A 219 8.03 4.04 15.87
N LEU A 220 8.10 2.74 15.51
CA LEU A 220 6.99 1.79 15.50
C LEU A 220 7.47 0.41 15.92
N ASP A 221 7.35 0.08 17.22
CA ASP A 221 7.57 -1.28 17.72
C ASP A 221 6.28 -2.09 17.65
N LEU A 222 6.26 -3.12 16.80
CA LEU A 222 5.12 -4.01 16.63
C LEU A 222 4.65 -4.64 17.95
N ALA A 223 5.55 -4.84 18.92
CA ALA A 223 5.19 -5.41 20.21
C ALA A 223 4.40 -4.45 21.12
N THR A 224 4.31 -3.17 20.78
CA THR A 224 3.64 -2.13 21.59
C THR A 224 2.69 -1.25 20.77
N PRO A 225 1.58 -1.81 20.23
CA PRO A 225 0.69 -1.06 19.32
C PRO A 225 0.16 0.24 19.89
N SER A 226 -0.19 0.28 21.18
CA SER A 226 -0.70 1.50 21.85
C SER A 226 0.27 2.68 21.83
N ALA A 227 1.55 2.44 21.57
CA ALA A 227 2.56 3.50 21.52
C ALA A 227 2.62 4.24 20.17
N TRP A 228 2.03 3.69 19.11
CA TRP A 228 2.17 4.25 17.76
C TRP A 228 0.86 4.36 16.96
N ILE A 229 -0.23 3.72 17.42
CA ILE A 229 -1.49 3.69 16.67
C ILE A 229 -2.03 5.10 16.36
N ASP A 230 -1.83 6.06 17.27
CA ASP A 230 -2.28 7.44 17.14
C ASP A 230 -1.20 8.38 16.56
N LYS A 231 -0.01 7.87 16.20
CA LYS A 231 1.09 8.71 15.70
C LYS A 231 0.95 9.08 14.23
N TYR A 232 0.26 8.28 13.45
CA TYR A 232 0.21 8.42 11.99
C TYR A 232 -1.19 8.83 11.53
N ARG A 233 -1.24 9.72 10.55
CA ARG A 233 -2.46 9.98 9.80
C ARG A 233 -2.61 8.88 8.75
N TRP A 234 -3.14 7.71 9.17
CA TRP A 234 -3.22 6.50 8.35
C TRP A 234 -3.88 6.72 6.99
N ARG A 235 -4.92 7.58 6.92
CA ARG A 235 -5.63 7.92 5.66
C ARG A 235 -4.81 8.78 4.72
N SER A 236 -3.75 9.42 5.20
CA SER A 236 -2.81 10.17 4.35
C SER A 236 -1.75 9.29 3.71
N LEU A 237 -1.67 8.00 4.07
CA LEU A 237 -0.72 7.05 3.52
C LEU A 237 -1.27 6.40 2.22
N ARG A 238 -0.36 6.05 1.33
CA ARG A 238 -0.65 5.26 0.13
C ARG A 238 -0.80 3.77 0.45
N GLY A 239 -0.10 3.29 1.47
CA GLY A 239 -0.12 1.90 1.93
C GLY A 239 0.91 1.64 3.01
N ILE A 240 0.85 0.46 3.60
CA ILE A 240 1.78 -0.02 4.64
C ILE A 240 2.57 -1.20 4.11
N ILE A 241 3.91 -1.17 4.24
CA ILE A 241 4.79 -2.30 3.93
C ILE A 241 5.44 -2.76 5.24
N ASN A 242 4.94 -3.86 5.80
CA ASN A 242 5.44 -4.43 7.04
C ASN A 242 6.60 -5.39 6.78
N ALA A 243 7.83 -4.88 6.80
CA ALA A 243 9.09 -5.62 6.73
C ALA A 243 9.66 -5.96 8.12
N ALA A 244 8.96 -5.59 9.21
CA ALA A 244 9.37 -5.92 10.57
C ALA A 244 8.82 -7.26 11.03
N ALA A 245 9.64 -8.01 11.75
CA ALA A 245 9.25 -9.25 12.41
C ALA A 245 10.21 -9.58 13.56
N TYR A 246 9.77 -10.42 14.47
CA TYR A 246 10.64 -11.19 15.35
C TYR A 246 11.16 -12.41 14.57
N THR A 247 12.46 -12.50 14.33
CA THR A 247 13.09 -13.50 13.45
C THR A 247 14.08 -14.43 14.14
N ALA A 248 14.24 -14.33 15.46
CA ALA A 248 15.13 -15.21 16.23
C ALA A 248 14.46 -16.57 16.44
N VAL A 249 14.50 -17.44 15.43
CA VAL A 249 13.75 -18.69 15.31
C VAL A 249 13.93 -19.59 16.51
N ASP A 250 15.18 -19.90 16.89
CA ASP A 250 15.46 -20.78 18.04
C ASP A 250 15.07 -20.13 19.36
N GLN A 251 15.32 -18.84 19.53
CA GLN A 251 14.93 -18.12 20.74
C GLN A 251 13.41 -18.01 20.90
N ALA A 252 12.64 -18.13 19.82
CA ALA A 252 11.18 -18.16 19.90
C ALA A 252 10.64 -19.35 20.70
N GLU A 253 11.39 -20.46 20.79
CA GLU A 253 10.99 -21.65 21.58
C GLU A 253 11.10 -21.42 23.09
N THR A 254 11.84 -20.40 23.54
CA THR A 254 11.88 -20.02 24.96
C THR A 254 10.61 -19.30 25.39
N ASP A 255 10.25 -19.30 26.67
CA ASP A 255 9.07 -18.58 27.20
C ASP A 255 9.11 -17.09 26.90
N LYS A 256 10.28 -16.44 27.01
CA LYS A 256 10.47 -15.03 26.71
C LYS A 256 10.37 -14.78 25.20
N GLY A 257 11.02 -15.61 24.41
CA GLY A 257 11.03 -15.51 22.94
C GLY A 257 9.65 -15.74 22.36
N ARG A 258 8.89 -16.71 22.86
CA ARG A 258 7.50 -17.00 22.47
C ARG A 258 6.63 -15.75 22.62
N ARG A 259 6.66 -15.12 23.80
CA ARG A 259 5.89 -13.88 24.06
C ARG A 259 6.28 -12.76 23.10
N ALA A 260 7.58 -12.58 22.86
CA ALA A 260 8.07 -11.55 21.95
C ALA A 260 7.69 -11.83 20.48
N ALA A 261 7.78 -13.09 20.05
CA ALA A 261 7.38 -13.51 18.70
C ALA A 261 5.88 -13.27 18.47
N TRP A 262 5.01 -13.69 19.38
CA TRP A 262 3.57 -13.48 19.29
C TRP A 262 3.21 -11.99 19.36
N ALA A 263 3.84 -11.20 20.22
CA ALA A 263 3.60 -9.77 20.33
C ALA A 263 3.92 -9.05 19.01
N ALA A 264 5.07 -9.33 18.39
CA ALA A 264 5.48 -8.67 17.16
C ALA A 264 4.78 -9.25 15.91
N ASN A 265 4.80 -10.61 15.77
CA ASN A 265 4.40 -11.26 14.52
C ASN A 265 2.88 -11.48 14.40
N ALA A 266 2.12 -11.44 15.50
CA ALA A 266 0.68 -11.61 15.50
C ALA A 266 -0.05 -10.34 15.99
N THR A 267 0.15 -9.91 17.24
CA THR A 267 -0.57 -8.78 17.84
C THR A 267 -0.27 -7.46 17.11
N GLY A 268 1.01 -7.18 16.82
CA GLY A 268 1.42 -5.99 16.08
C GLY A 268 0.88 -5.97 14.66
N VAL A 269 0.84 -7.15 14.00
CA VAL A 269 0.27 -7.27 12.65
C VAL A 269 -1.23 -7.04 12.67
N ALA A 270 -1.95 -7.54 13.68
CA ALA A 270 -3.38 -7.29 13.85
C ALA A 270 -3.68 -5.79 13.98
N ALA A 271 -2.87 -5.05 14.73
CA ALA A 271 -3.01 -3.60 14.85
C ALA A 271 -2.76 -2.88 13.51
N LEU A 272 -1.70 -3.26 12.76
CA LEU A 272 -1.46 -2.70 11.43
C LEU A 272 -2.61 -3.00 10.45
N ALA A 273 -3.13 -4.23 10.48
CA ALA A 273 -4.24 -4.63 9.61
C ALA A 273 -5.53 -3.87 9.95
N GLN A 274 -5.77 -3.60 11.23
CA GLN A 274 -6.90 -2.76 11.65
C GLN A 274 -6.74 -1.34 11.10
N MET A 275 -5.57 -0.72 11.23
CA MET A 275 -5.31 0.62 10.71
C MET A 275 -5.43 0.68 9.18
N ALA A 276 -4.88 -0.31 8.49
CA ALA A 276 -5.01 -0.43 7.03
C ALA A 276 -6.48 -0.53 6.59
N ARG A 277 -7.28 -1.34 7.29
CA ARG A 277 -8.73 -1.48 7.05
C ARG A 277 -9.48 -0.18 7.29
N GLU A 278 -9.25 0.49 8.43
CA GLU A 278 -9.93 1.75 8.78
C GLU A 278 -9.55 2.90 7.85
N ALA A 279 -8.30 2.90 7.39
CA ALA A 279 -7.81 3.88 6.42
C ALA A 279 -8.14 3.52 4.96
N ASN A 280 -8.63 2.30 4.69
CA ASN A 280 -8.88 1.74 3.37
C ASN A 280 -7.64 1.74 2.46
N ILE A 281 -6.46 1.47 3.01
CA ILE A 281 -5.17 1.40 2.30
C ILE A 281 -4.64 -0.03 2.25
N PRO A 282 -3.80 -0.39 1.25
CA PRO A 282 -3.20 -1.71 1.17
C PRO A 282 -2.17 -1.96 2.29
N LEU A 283 -2.14 -3.21 2.77
CA LEU A 283 -1.13 -3.75 3.68
C LEU A 283 -0.33 -4.85 2.99
N VAL A 284 0.98 -4.66 2.81
CA VAL A 284 1.91 -5.74 2.49
C VAL A 284 2.48 -6.30 3.78
N HIS A 285 2.32 -7.61 4.00
CA HIS A 285 2.86 -8.31 5.16
C HIS A 285 3.82 -9.42 4.72
N ILE A 286 5.08 -9.35 5.18
CA ILE A 286 6.07 -10.38 4.88
C ILE A 286 5.87 -11.57 5.83
N SER A 287 5.65 -12.74 5.26
CA SER A 287 5.54 -14.03 5.95
C SER A 287 6.73 -14.94 5.62
N THR A 288 6.61 -16.23 5.88
CA THR A 288 7.71 -17.19 5.82
C THR A 288 7.23 -18.57 5.32
N ASP A 289 8.13 -19.34 4.74
CA ASP A 289 8.01 -20.76 4.46
C ASP A 289 7.79 -21.62 5.71
N TYR A 290 8.19 -21.14 6.89
CA TYR A 290 7.98 -21.83 8.19
C TYR A 290 6.50 -21.92 8.63
N VAL A 291 5.59 -21.36 7.86
CA VAL A 291 4.15 -21.62 8.02
C VAL A 291 3.75 -23.03 7.56
N PHE A 292 4.60 -23.70 6.79
CA PHE A 292 4.41 -25.08 6.33
C PHE A 292 5.15 -26.07 7.24
N ASP A 293 4.76 -27.34 7.19
CA ASP A 293 5.35 -28.44 7.93
C ASP A 293 6.58 -29.07 7.24
N GLY A 294 6.88 -28.70 6.01
CA GLY A 294 7.98 -29.27 5.25
C GLY A 294 7.76 -30.69 4.76
N SER A 295 6.52 -31.21 4.80
CA SER A 295 6.19 -32.60 4.49
C SER A 295 6.09 -32.93 3.00
N LEU A 296 6.00 -31.93 2.12
CA LEU A 296 6.04 -32.18 0.69
C LEU A 296 7.39 -32.83 0.29
N PRO A 297 7.37 -33.81 -0.64
CA PRO A 297 8.60 -34.41 -1.16
C PRO A 297 9.60 -33.37 -1.66
N VAL A 298 10.88 -33.62 -1.46
CA VAL A 298 11.93 -32.74 -2.02
C VAL A 298 11.82 -32.72 -3.54
N GLY A 299 11.79 -31.54 -4.12
CA GLY A 299 11.54 -31.31 -5.55
C GLY A 299 10.11 -30.87 -5.87
N GLU A 300 9.17 -31.01 -4.93
CA GLU A 300 7.84 -30.40 -5.03
C GLU A 300 7.84 -29.01 -4.37
N GLU A 301 6.87 -28.17 -4.74
CA GLU A 301 6.80 -26.77 -4.32
C GLU A 301 5.45 -26.46 -3.65
N TYR A 302 5.48 -25.78 -2.50
CA TYR A 302 4.30 -25.31 -1.82
C TYR A 302 3.60 -24.21 -2.61
N SER A 303 2.33 -24.41 -2.95
CA SER A 303 1.47 -23.35 -3.51
C SER A 303 0.90 -22.46 -2.40
N GLU A 304 0.35 -21.31 -2.79
CA GLU A 304 -0.31 -20.40 -1.85
C GLU A 304 -1.58 -20.98 -1.22
N SER A 305 -2.18 -21.98 -1.86
CA SER A 305 -3.40 -22.66 -1.40
C SER A 305 -3.13 -23.84 -0.45
N GLU A 306 -1.88 -24.24 -0.28
CA GLU A 306 -1.53 -25.30 0.69
C GLU A 306 -1.86 -24.86 2.12
N ASN A 307 -2.36 -25.83 2.91
CA ASN A 307 -2.67 -25.60 4.32
C ASN A 307 -1.40 -25.26 5.12
N VAL A 308 -1.49 -24.25 5.95
CA VAL A 308 -0.43 -23.92 6.89
C VAL A 308 -0.45 -24.91 8.08
N ALA A 309 0.72 -25.43 8.45
CA ALA A 309 0.90 -26.37 9.54
C ALA A 309 2.27 -26.15 10.25
N PRO A 310 2.49 -24.97 10.84
CA PRO A 310 3.78 -24.57 11.36
C PRO A 310 4.23 -25.45 12.55
N MET A 311 5.47 -25.95 12.50
CA MET A 311 6.03 -26.85 13.49
C MET A 311 6.52 -26.14 14.76
N GLY A 312 7.19 -24.99 14.60
CA GLY A 312 7.80 -24.22 15.70
C GLY A 312 7.06 -22.93 16.02
N VAL A 313 7.39 -22.32 17.15
CA VAL A 313 6.75 -21.08 17.65
C VAL A 313 6.88 -19.91 16.69
N TYR A 314 8.04 -19.76 16.04
CA TYR A 314 8.24 -18.73 15.03
C TYR A 314 7.21 -18.88 13.90
N GLY A 315 7.14 -20.06 13.28
CA GLY A 315 6.16 -20.35 12.23
C GLY A 315 4.72 -20.13 12.67
N GLN A 316 4.37 -20.59 13.89
CA GLN A 316 3.03 -20.38 14.48
C GLN A 316 2.71 -18.91 14.63
N SER A 317 3.64 -18.09 15.14
CA SER A 317 3.44 -16.65 15.30
C SER A 317 3.28 -15.93 13.95
N LYS A 318 4.01 -16.38 12.91
CA LYS A 318 3.90 -15.85 11.55
C LYS A 318 2.59 -16.26 10.88
N ALA A 319 2.16 -17.51 11.03
CA ALA A 319 0.86 -17.99 10.54
C ALA A 319 -0.32 -17.22 11.20
N ALA A 320 -0.23 -16.96 12.52
CA ALA A 320 -1.19 -16.09 13.19
C ALA A 320 -1.18 -14.66 12.64
N GLY A 321 0.00 -14.15 12.26
CA GLY A 321 0.15 -12.86 11.57
C GLY A 321 -0.50 -12.84 10.19
N GLU A 322 -0.45 -13.93 9.42
CA GLU A 322 -1.16 -14.04 8.14
C GLU A 322 -2.68 -13.91 8.33
N VAL A 323 -3.24 -14.66 9.30
CA VAL A 323 -4.67 -14.56 9.64
C VAL A 323 -5.04 -13.15 10.08
N ALA A 324 -4.18 -12.49 10.87
CA ALA A 324 -4.39 -11.11 11.29
C ALA A 324 -4.34 -10.11 10.12
N ALA A 325 -3.40 -10.29 9.18
CA ALA A 325 -3.26 -9.42 8.01
C ALA A 325 -4.49 -9.47 7.09
N GLN A 326 -5.19 -10.61 7.01
CA GLN A 326 -6.42 -10.79 6.22
C GLN A 326 -7.60 -9.95 6.73
N VAL A 327 -7.53 -9.37 7.93
CA VAL A 327 -8.54 -8.42 8.43
C VAL A 327 -8.56 -7.15 7.57
N ALA A 328 -7.44 -6.77 6.96
CA ALA A 328 -7.38 -5.72 5.95
C ALA A 328 -7.88 -6.27 4.61
N PRO A 329 -9.00 -5.78 4.02
CA PRO A 329 -9.50 -6.27 2.74
C PRO A 329 -8.50 -6.11 1.59
N ARG A 330 -7.66 -5.09 1.67
CA ARG A 330 -6.62 -4.75 0.71
C ARG A 330 -5.26 -5.21 1.25
N HIS A 331 -4.97 -6.52 1.17
CA HIS A 331 -3.72 -7.07 1.70
C HIS A 331 -2.97 -7.90 0.67
N TYR A 332 -1.63 -7.87 0.81
CA TYR A 332 -0.70 -8.80 0.19
C TYR A 332 0.10 -9.49 1.29
N ILE A 333 0.03 -10.81 1.38
CA ILE A 333 0.85 -11.63 2.27
C ILE A 333 1.93 -12.25 1.39
N LEU A 334 3.21 -11.92 1.64
CA LEU A 334 4.33 -12.43 0.88
C LEU A 334 5.06 -13.50 1.70
N ARG A 335 4.85 -14.77 1.37
CA ARG A 335 5.60 -15.89 1.94
C ARG A 335 6.94 -15.98 1.25
N THR A 336 8.02 -15.96 2.02
CA THR A 336 9.38 -15.99 1.50
C THR A 336 10.24 -16.96 2.27
N SER A 337 11.39 -17.34 1.72
CA SER A 337 12.38 -18.24 2.32
C SER A 337 13.79 -17.67 2.17
N TRP A 338 14.70 -18.01 3.07
CA TRP A 338 16.15 -17.80 2.97
C TRP A 338 16.55 -16.40 2.51
N VAL A 339 16.07 -15.38 3.19
CA VAL A 339 16.26 -13.98 2.78
C VAL A 339 17.73 -13.56 2.85
N ILE A 340 18.25 -13.04 1.75
CA ILE A 340 19.62 -12.55 1.58
C ILE A 340 19.56 -11.09 1.18
N GLY A 341 20.19 -10.22 2.00
CA GLY A 341 20.27 -8.79 1.76
C GLY A 341 21.46 -8.17 2.49
N GLU A 342 21.50 -6.85 2.54
CA GLU A 342 22.56 -6.13 3.26
C GLU A 342 22.50 -6.41 4.76
N GLY A 343 23.61 -6.88 5.33
CA GLY A 343 23.78 -7.14 6.76
C GLY A 343 23.92 -8.61 7.09
N LYS A 344 23.62 -9.00 8.33
CA LYS A 344 23.86 -10.35 8.82
C LYS A 344 22.85 -11.34 8.24
N ASN A 345 23.33 -12.29 7.43
CA ASN A 345 22.58 -13.42 6.87
C ASN A 345 23.48 -14.64 6.73
N PHE A 346 22.92 -15.75 6.21
CA PHE A 346 23.65 -17.01 6.06
C PHE A 346 24.81 -16.87 5.06
N VAL A 347 24.60 -16.24 3.91
CA VAL A 347 25.62 -16.04 2.86
C VAL A 347 26.80 -15.23 3.40
N GLU A 348 26.52 -14.10 4.08
CA GLU A 348 27.56 -13.29 4.72
C GLU A 348 28.31 -14.03 5.81
N THR A 349 27.62 -14.91 6.55
CA THR A 349 28.27 -15.79 7.53
C THR A 349 29.23 -16.76 6.85
N MET A 350 28.79 -17.41 5.77
CA MET A 350 29.65 -18.35 5.01
C MET A 350 30.83 -17.62 4.37
N ARG A 351 30.62 -16.44 3.78
CA ARG A 351 31.68 -15.60 3.22
C ARG A 351 32.74 -15.26 4.29
N SER A 352 32.29 -14.83 5.47
CA SER A 352 33.20 -14.51 6.58
C SER A 352 33.98 -15.72 7.09
N LEU A 353 33.39 -16.92 7.09
CA LEU A 353 34.07 -18.18 7.43
C LEU A 353 35.12 -18.54 6.37
N ALA A 354 34.78 -18.42 5.09
CA ALA A 354 35.71 -18.66 3.96
C ALA A 354 36.92 -17.74 4.04
N GLU A 355 36.73 -16.42 4.22
CA GLU A 355 37.80 -15.44 4.36
C GLU A 355 38.76 -15.76 5.54
N ARG A 356 38.26 -16.40 6.58
CA ARG A 356 39.04 -16.84 7.73
C ARG A 356 39.65 -18.23 7.57
N GLY A 357 39.41 -18.93 6.46
CA GLY A 357 39.90 -20.28 6.21
C GLY A 357 39.29 -21.34 7.12
N ILE A 358 38.06 -21.13 7.63
CA ILE A 358 37.34 -22.06 8.49
C ILE A 358 36.47 -22.97 7.63
N ASN A 359 36.56 -24.28 7.82
CA ASN A 359 35.74 -25.27 7.13
C ASN A 359 34.47 -25.54 7.94
N PRO A 360 33.29 -25.09 7.52
CA PRO A 360 32.05 -25.28 8.26
C PRO A 360 31.45 -26.67 8.06
N VAL A 361 30.63 -27.07 9.02
CA VAL A 361 29.73 -28.22 8.90
C VAL A 361 28.30 -27.67 8.75
N VAL A 362 27.64 -27.99 7.65
CA VAL A 362 26.35 -27.37 7.26
C VAL A 362 25.30 -28.45 7.01
N VAL A 363 24.06 -28.18 7.37
CA VAL A 363 22.90 -29.08 7.20
C VAL A 363 22.62 -29.31 5.71
N ALA A 364 22.47 -30.58 5.31
CA ALA A 364 22.23 -31.00 3.94
C ALA A 364 20.86 -31.63 3.71
N ASP A 365 20.01 -31.71 4.72
CA ASP A 365 18.66 -32.29 4.69
C ASP A 365 17.53 -31.26 4.86
N GLN A 366 17.82 -29.96 4.62
CA GLN A 366 16.85 -28.88 4.52
C GLN A 366 17.02 -28.23 3.14
N PHE A 367 15.93 -28.17 2.39
CA PHE A 367 15.92 -27.78 0.98
C PHE A 367 15.05 -26.56 0.73
N GLY A 368 15.46 -25.68 -0.16
CA GLY A 368 14.72 -24.47 -0.51
C GLY A 368 15.40 -23.66 -1.59
N ARG A 369 15.02 -22.40 -1.70
CA ARG A 369 15.65 -21.42 -2.59
C ARG A 369 15.95 -20.14 -1.81
N PRO A 370 17.07 -19.47 -2.10
CA PRO A 370 17.34 -18.15 -1.57
C PRO A 370 16.34 -17.12 -2.11
N THR A 371 16.15 -16.04 -1.38
CA THR A 371 15.39 -14.87 -1.80
C THR A 371 16.23 -13.63 -1.59
N PHE A 372 16.62 -12.94 -2.65
CA PHE A 372 17.29 -11.66 -2.53
C PHE A 372 16.31 -10.57 -2.14
N THR A 373 16.71 -9.69 -1.21
CA THR A 373 15.85 -8.57 -0.77
C THR A 373 15.47 -7.65 -1.91
N GLU A 374 16.29 -7.56 -2.96
CA GLU A 374 16.00 -6.79 -4.17
C GLU A 374 14.74 -7.30 -4.87
N ASP A 375 14.64 -8.61 -5.08
CA ASP A 375 13.48 -9.23 -5.73
C ASP A 375 12.25 -9.23 -4.81
N LEU A 376 12.44 -9.44 -3.50
CA LEU A 376 11.34 -9.40 -2.53
C LEU A 376 10.74 -7.99 -2.42
N ALA A 377 11.58 -6.95 -2.39
CA ALA A 377 11.14 -5.56 -2.41
C ALA A 377 10.47 -5.21 -3.75
N GLY A 378 11.09 -5.61 -4.87
CA GLY A 378 10.53 -5.45 -6.20
C GLY A 378 9.16 -6.09 -6.35
N ALA A 379 8.98 -7.32 -5.86
CA ALA A 379 7.67 -8.00 -5.87
C ALA A 379 6.62 -7.24 -5.04
N ALA A 380 6.98 -6.76 -3.84
CA ALA A 380 6.08 -5.99 -3.00
C ALA A 380 5.61 -4.70 -3.69
N LEU A 381 6.53 -3.96 -4.29
CA LEU A 381 6.22 -2.72 -5.01
C LEU A 381 5.46 -3.01 -6.31
N HIS A 382 5.83 -4.06 -7.05
CA HIS A 382 5.11 -4.47 -8.26
C HIS A 382 3.64 -4.76 -7.99
N LEU A 383 3.33 -5.53 -6.93
CA LEU A 383 1.95 -5.84 -6.56
C LEU A 383 1.16 -4.59 -6.16
N LEU A 384 1.80 -3.66 -5.45
CA LEU A 384 1.18 -2.40 -5.03
C LEU A 384 0.93 -1.44 -6.21
N GLU A 385 1.95 -1.23 -7.06
CA GLU A 385 1.88 -0.23 -8.14
C GLU A 385 1.00 -0.68 -9.31
N ASN A 386 0.87 -2.00 -9.55
CA ASN A 386 0.01 -2.56 -10.57
C ASN A 386 -1.37 -2.98 -10.04
N GLU A 387 -1.68 -2.67 -8.79
CA GLU A 387 -2.96 -3.01 -8.15
C GLU A 387 -3.35 -4.48 -8.38
N ALA A 388 -2.38 -5.40 -8.24
CA ALA A 388 -2.59 -6.82 -8.45
C ALA A 388 -3.69 -7.35 -7.52
N ASN A 389 -4.30 -8.48 -7.85
CA ASN A 389 -5.32 -9.08 -7.01
C ASN A 389 -4.81 -9.32 -5.59
N TYR A 390 -5.55 -8.83 -4.58
CA TYR A 390 -5.19 -9.01 -3.17
C TYR A 390 -5.12 -10.49 -2.77
N GLY A 391 -4.33 -10.81 -1.75
CA GLY A 391 -4.20 -12.14 -1.20
C GLY A 391 -2.74 -12.56 -0.94
N THR A 392 -2.53 -13.87 -0.77
CA THR A 392 -1.22 -14.45 -0.48
C THR A 392 -0.44 -14.72 -1.78
N TYR A 393 0.87 -14.43 -1.76
CA TYR A 393 1.82 -14.72 -2.82
C TYR A 393 3.07 -15.37 -2.25
N ASN A 394 3.60 -16.35 -2.94
CA ASN A 394 4.91 -16.90 -2.67
C ASN A 394 5.97 -16.09 -3.43
N VAL A 395 7.03 -15.71 -2.73
CA VAL A 395 8.12 -14.90 -3.29
C VAL A 395 9.47 -15.51 -2.89
N SER A 396 10.18 -16.07 -3.85
CA SER A 396 11.59 -16.46 -3.76
C SER A 396 12.24 -16.27 -5.12
N ASN A 397 13.57 -16.37 -5.19
CA ASN A 397 14.22 -16.40 -6.48
C ASN A 397 13.96 -17.74 -7.19
N SER A 398 14.03 -17.71 -8.50
CA SER A 398 13.97 -18.90 -9.35
C SER A 398 15.28 -19.69 -9.28
N GLY A 399 15.29 -20.88 -9.85
CA GLY A 399 16.45 -21.75 -9.90
C GLY A 399 16.18 -23.14 -9.31
N GLU A 400 17.24 -23.89 -9.09
CA GLU A 400 17.17 -25.23 -8.49
C GLU A 400 16.83 -25.17 -6.99
N ILE A 401 16.16 -26.21 -6.51
CA ILE A 401 15.95 -26.45 -5.09
C ILE A 401 17.24 -27.07 -4.54
N ILE A 402 17.90 -26.37 -3.63
CA ILE A 402 19.21 -26.76 -3.09
C ILE A 402 19.15 -26.88 -1.56
N SER A 403 20.13 -27.60 -0.98
CA SER A 403 20.29 -27.62 0.47
C SER A 403 21.10 -26.43 1.01
N TRP A 404 21.06 -26.19 2.33
CA TRP A 404 21.93 -25.21 2.95
C TRP A 404 23.42 -25.51 2.74
N ALA A 405 23.80 -26.81 2.70
CA ALA A 405 25.17 -27.23 2.43
C ALA A 405 25.57 -26.89 0.97
N ASP A 406 24.68 -27.07 -0.01
CA ASP A 406 24.93 -26.69 -1.40
C ASP A 406 25.12 -25.18 -1.54
N LEU A 407 24.27 -24.39 -0.86
CA LEU A 407 24.39 -22.93 -0.84
C LEU A 407 25.72 -22.51 -0.21
N ALA A 408 26.11 -23.10 0.92
CA ALA A 408 27.39 -22.82 1.56
C ALA A 408 28.58 -23.16 0.65
N ALA A 409 28.54 -24.34 -0.03
CA ALA A 409 29.57 -24.75 -0.97
C ALA A 409 29.69 -23.80 -2.17
N ALA A 410 28.55 -23.29 -2.68
CA ALA A 410 28.55 -22.27 -3.74
C ALA A 410 29.20 -20.95 -3.27
N VAL A 411 28.92 -20.50 -2.05
CA VAL A 411 29.55 -19.30 -1.48
C VAL A 411 31.06 -19.50 -1.33
N TYR A 412 31.51 -20.68 -0.89
CA TYR A 412 32.93 -20.98 -0.76
C TYR A 412 33.62 -20.94 -2.12
N GLU A 413 33.02 -21.55 -3.14
CA GLU A 413 33.52 -21.51 -4.51
C GLU A 413 33.67 -20.08 -5.06
N MET A 414 32.66 -19.22 -4.81
CA MET A 414 32.72 -17.80 -5.17
C MET A 414 33.82 -17.03 -4.41
N CYS A 415 34.22 -17.49 -3.23
CA CYS A 415 35.34 -16.95 -2.47
C CYS A 415 36.71 -17.54 -2.86
N GLY A 416 36.75 -18.41 -3.89
CA GLY A 416 37.99 -19.03 -4.38
C GLY A 416 38.44 -20.27 -3.61
N HIS A 417 37.57 -20.87 -2.80
CA HIS A 417 37.84 -22.12 -2.10
C HIS A 417 37.21 -23.31 -2.83
N ASP A 418 37.71 -24.52 -2.56
CA ASP A 418 37.09 -25.73 -3.04
C ASP A 418 35.75 -26.00 -2.33
N ARG A 419 34.74 -26.46 -3.05
CA ARG A 419 33.42 -26.82 -2.50
C ARG A 419 33.52 -27.87 -1.40
N SER A 420 34.50 -28.78 -1.45
CA SER A 420 34.79 -29.79 -0.44
C SER A 420 35.25 -29.21 0.91
N SER A 421 35.54 -27.90 1.00
CA SER A 421 35.83 -27.23 2.25
C SER A 421 34.60 -27.15 3.15
N VAL A 422 33.38 -27.34 2.60
CA VAL A 422 32.12 -27.42 3.33
C VAL A 422 31.77 -28.89 3.57
N SER A 423 31.66 -29.29 4.84
CA SER A 423 31.22 -30.63 5.22
C SER A 423 29.72 -30.66 5.47
N SER A 424 29.06 -31.75 5.07
CA SER A 424 27.61 -31.93 5.25
C SER A 424 27.29 -32.62 6.60
N THR A 425 26.14 -32.27 7.18
CA THR A 425 25.56 -32.95 8.34
C THR A 425 24.03 -33.05 8.21
N THR A 426 23.38 -33.83 9.05
CA THR A 426 21.91 -33.86 9.17
C THR A 426 21.43 -32.86 10.21
N THR A 427 20.18 -32.43 10.11
CA THR A 427 19.50 -31.57 11.11
C THR A 427 19.55 -32.22 12.51
N GLU A 428 19.32 -33.54 12.60
CA GLU A 428 19.37 -34.30 13.85
C GLU A 428 20.75 -34.20 14.49
N ALA A 429 21.80 -34.51 13.75
CA ALA A 429 23.17 -34.45 14.25
C ALA A 429 23.60 -33.02 14.62
N TYR A 430 23.19 -32.04 13.84
CA TYR A 430 23.49 -30.63 14.10
C TYR A 430 22.81 -30.13 15.39
N SER A 431 21.56 -30.53 15.63
CA SER A 431 20.78 -30.09 16.78
C SER A 431 21.06 -30.86 18.10
N ALA A 432 21.73 -32.01 18.04
CA ALA A 432 21.89 -32.93 19.15
C ALA A 432 22.47 -32.32 20.46
N ASN A 433 23.25 -31.24 20.32
CA ASN A 433 23.89 -30.55 21.43
C ASN A 433 23.39 -29.11 21.64
N ILE A 434 22.30 -28.74 20.98
CA ILE A 434 21.72 -27.37 21.07
C ILE A 434 20.52 -27.44 22.03
N GLU A 435 20.60 -26.78 23.17
CA GLU A 435 19.57 -26.79 24.21
C GLU A 435 18.21 -26.27 23.70
N THR A 436 18.23 -25.26 22.88
CA THR A 436 17.00 -24.68 22.31
C THR A 436 17.15 -24.63 20.78
N PHE A 437 16.52 -25.56 20.13
CA PHE A 437 16.51 -25.66 18.64
C PHE A 437 15.07 -25.80 18.16
N ALA A 438 14.66 -24.88 17.31
CA ALA A 438 13.33 -24.90 16.71
C ALA A 438 13.26 -25.97 15.61
N PRO A 439 12.15 -26.69 15.45
CA PRO A 439 11.95 -27.56 14.30
C PRO A 439 11.93 -26.74 13.00
N ARG A 440 12.54 -27.28 11.96
CA ARG A 440 12.65 -26.66 10.65
C ARG A 440 12.04 -27.53 9.56
N PRO A 441 11.36 -26.95 8.57
CA PRO A 441 10.84 -27.72 7.44
C PRO A 441 11.99 -28.35 6.64
N VAL A 442 11.81 -29.63 6.25
CA VAL A 442 12.75 -30.34 5.35
C VAL A 442 12.69 -29.71 3.95
N ASN A 443 11.49 -29.41 3.47
CA ASN A 443 11.27 -28.75 2.20
C ASN A 443 10.62 -27.37 2.41
N SER A 444 11.27 -26.33 1.92
CA SER A 444 10.85 -24.92 1.96
C SER A 444 10.63 -24.33 0.56
N ALA A 445 10.56 -25.16 -0.46
CA ALA A 445 10.45 -24.68 -1.83
C ALA A 445 9.06 -24.10 -2.13
N LEU A 446 9.01 -22.86 -2.59
CA LEU A 446 7.80 -22.10 -2.87
C LEU A 446 7.49 -22.06 -4.36
N ASN A 447 6.23 -22.29 -4.72
CA ASN A 447 5.76 -22.20 -6.10
C ASN A 447 5.50 -20.73 -6.49
N LEU A 448 6.07 -20.30 -7.61
CA LEU A 448 6.06 -18.91 -8.04
C LEU A 448 5.05 -18.59 -9.17
N LYS A 449 4.20 -19.56 -9.54
CA LYS A 449 3.28 -19.41 -10.70
C LYS A 449 2.33 -18.23 -10.52
N LYS A 450 1.79 -18.02 -9.31
CA LYS A 450 0.86 -16.92 -9.03
C LYS A 450 1.53 -15.56 -9.16
N LEU A 451 2.74 -15.41 -8.62
CA LEU A 451 3.51 -14.17 -8.74
C LEU A 451 3.86 -13.88 -10.21
N ARG A 452 4.35 -14.89 -10.95
CA ARG A 452 4.69 -14.76 -12.38
C ARG A 452 3.48 -14.39 -13.24
N ALA A 453 2.27 -14.84 -12.86
CA ALA A 453 1.05 -14.49 -13.57
C ALA A 453 0.70 -12.99 -13.46
N THR A 454 1.29 -12.24 -12.51
CA THR A 454 1.17 -10.78 -12.42
C THR A 454 2.11 -10.03 -13.36
N GLY A 455 3.02 -10.74 -14.05
CA GLY A 455 4.07 -10.17 -14.89
C GLY A 455 5.42 -9.96 -14.17
N PHE A 456 5.51 -10.24 -12.87
CA PHE A 456 6.77 -10.17 -12.13
C PHE A 456 7.59 -11.48 -12.29
N ILE A 457 8.87 -11.34 -12.61
CA ILE A 457 9.81 -12.46 -12.76
C ILE A 457 10.94 -12.25 -11.75
N PRO A 458 10.96 -13.04 -10.65
CA PRO A 458 12.02 -12.98 -9.65
C PRO A 458 13.30 -13.73 -10.08
#